data_183edf1385ae7d1a425d63b495691ca9
#
_entry.id   183edf1385ae7d1a425d63b495691ca9
#
_cell.length_a   1.000
_cell.length_b   1.000
_cell.length_c   1.000
_cell.angle_alpha   90.00
_cell.angle_beta   90.00
_cell.angle_gamma   90.00
#
_symmetry.space_group_name_H-M   'P 1'
#
loop_
_entity.id
_entity.type
_entity.pdbx_description
1 polymer ?
#
loop_
_entity_poly.entity_id
_entity_poly.type
_entity_poly.pdbx_seq_one_letter_code
_entity_poly.pdbx_strand_id
1 'polypeptide(L)'
;MLRIIGGVLLAVALAVVITLNVVNVVQVKGVEKEIDTLNLKLDKVGEKINQLAEAAEKSHVPAQAHGTPHWGYDGDLNPAKWGDVFPVCGGGKSQSPVDIRGPFIKATHELKPDFKPGTLKLLNNGHTIQVNVAAGSKTEINGESYELLQFHFHRPSEEHIDGKPMAMVAHFVHKSAAGKLAVIGVLLSEGAENESVKLIWANAPKEEGPEKVVAESTLNPAAMLPKRLHYYSFEG
;
A
#
# COMPACT_ATOMS: atom_id res chain seq x y z
N MET A 1 27.81 -73.98 -7.21
CA MET A 1 26.88 -73.09 -6.48
C MET A 1 27.19 -71.60 -6.67
N LEU A 2 28.43 -71.13 -6.73
CA LEU A 2 28.75 -69.71 -6.84
C LEU A 2 28.29 -69.01 -8.14
N ARG A 3 28.24 -69.72 -9.30
CA ARG A 3 27.79 -69.13 -10.57
C ARG A 3 26.30 -68.86 -10.71
N ILE A 4 25.45 -69.58 -9.96
CA ILE A 4 23.99 -69.41 -10.00
C ILE A 4 23.58 -68.18 -9.15
N ILE A 5 24.29 -67.95 -8.02
CA ILE A 5 24.00 -66.84 -7.14
C ILE A 5 24.37 -65.50 -7.82
N GLY A 6 25.49 -65.43 -8.56
CA GLY A 6 25.88 -64.22 -9.30
C GLY A 6 24.87 -63.82 -10.40
N GLY A 7 24.30 -64.81 -11.11
CA GLY A 7 23.30 -64.55 -12.14
C GLY A 7 21.98 -64.02 -11.62
N VAL A 8 21.53 -64.52 -10.47
CA VAL A 8 20.28 -64.03 -9.82
C VAL A 8 20.44 -62.61 -9.30
N LEU A 9 21.58 -62.31 -8.65
CA LEU A 9 21.87 -60.95 -8.16
C LEU A 9 21.96 -59.91 -9.30
N LEU A 10 22.56 -60.28 -10.43
CA LEU A 10 22.66 -59.40 -11.61
C LEU A 10 21.29 -59.16 -12.25
N ALA A 11 20.43 -60.18 -12.33
CA ALA A 11 19.05 -60.09 -12.86
C ALA A 11 18.17 -59.20 -11.96
N VAL A 12 18.27 -59.33 -10.63
CA VAL A 12 17.52 -58.47 -9.69
C VAL A 12 18.01 -57.01 -9.75
N ALA A 13 19.31 -56.78 -9.82
CA ALA A 13 19.87 -55.43 -9.95
C ALA A 13 19.41 -54.76 -11.27
N LEU A 14 19.42 -55.50 -12.38
CA LEU A 14 18.96 -55.00 -13.68
C LEU A 14 17.46 -54.71 -13.68
N ALA A 15 16.64 -55.53 -13.04
CA ALA A 15 15.21 -55.30 -12.91
C ALA A 15 14.91 -54.06 -12.08
N VAL A 16 15.61 -53.86 -10.97
CA VAL A 16 15.49 -52.62 -10.14
C VAL A 16 15.86 -51.38 -10.91
N VAL A 17 16.96 -51.38 -11.67
CA VAL A 17 17.38 -50.24 -12.49
C VAL A 17 16.36 -49.91 -13.59
N ILE A 18 15.82 -50.96 -14.27
CA ILE A 18 14.77 -50.80 -15.29
C ILE A 18 13.51 -50.19 -14.65
N THR A 19 13.09 -50.70 -13.50
CA THR A 19 11.87 -50.23 -12.81
C THR A 19 12.03 -48.78 -12.38
N LEU A 20 13.18 -48.38 -11.80
CA LEU A 20 13.47 -47.01 -11.44
C LEU A 20 13.49 -46.06 -12.64
N ASN A 21 14.11 -46.48 -13.75
CA ASN A 21 14.11 -45.66 -14.98
C ASN A 21 12.70 -45.50 -15.58
N VAL A 22 11.87 -46.56 -15.55
CA VAL A 22 10.47 -46.48 -16.03
C VAL A 22 9.65 -45.56 -15.15
N VAL A 23 9.80 -45.64 -13.84
CA VAL A 23 9.09 -44.74 -12.91
C VAL A 23 9.51 -43.27 -13.14
N ASN A 24 10.81 -42.97 -13.29
CA ASN A 24 11.29 -41.63 -13.59
C ASN A 24 10.75 -41.11 -14.94
N VAL A 25 10.75 -41.93 -15.99
CA VAL A 25 10.22 -41.56 -17.31
C VAL A 25 8.71 -41.31 -17.26
N VAL A 26 7.95 -42.06 -16.48
CA VAL A 26 6.51 -41.86 -16.30
C VAL A 26 6.24 -40.57 -15.51
N GLN A 27 7.01 -40.29 -14.46
CA GLN A 27 6.89 -39.03 -13.70
C GLN A 27 7.24 -37.79 -14.55
N VAL A 28 8.32 -37.84 -15.33
CA VAL A 28 8.70 -36.76 -16.24
C VAL A 28 7.60 -36.51 -17.29
N LYS A 29 7.07 -37.54 -17.92
CA LYS A 29 5.97 -37.39 -18.87
C LYS A 29 4.67 -36.84 -18.22
N GLY A 30 4.42 -37.16 -16.97
CA GLY A 30 3.31 -36.57 -16.20
C GLY A 30 3.48 -35.07 -16.03
N VAL A 31 4.66 -34.63 -15.63
CA VAL A 31 5.00 -33.21 -15.46
C VAL A 31 4.96 -32.46 -16.81
N GLU A 32 5.50 -33.05 -17.88
CA GLU A 32 5.41 -32.46 -19.23
C GLU A 32 3.97 -32.22 -19.65
N LYS A 33 3.08 -33.17 -19.43
CA LYS A 33 1.66 -33.05 -19.75
C LYS A 33 0.96 -31.98 -18.92
N GLU A 34 1.35 -31.78 -17.65
CA GLU A 34 0.84 -30.68 -16.82
C GLU A 34 1.34 -29.35 -17.31
N ILE A 35 2.61 -29.23 -17.70
CA ILE A 35 3.20 -28.02 -18.28
C ILE A 35 2.48 -27.67 -19.58
N ASP A 36 2.25 -28.61 -20.48
CA ASP A 36 1.52 -28.36 -21.72
C ASP A 36 0.09 -27.89 -21.45
N THR A 37 -0.55 -28.45 -20.44
CA THR A 37 -1.91 -28.07 -20.04
C THR A 37 -1.92 -26.63 -19.46
N LEU A 38 -0.92 -26.25 -18.68
CA LEU A 38 -0.76 -24.91 -18.13
C LEU A 38 -0.46 -23.89 -19.22
N ASN A 39 0.42 -24.22 -20.16
CA ASN A 39 0.73 -23.37 -21.31
C ASN A 39 -0.51 -23.10 -22.16
N LEU A 40 -1.32 -24.15 -22.45
CA LEU A 40 -2.56 -24.00 -23.19
C LEU A 40 -3.59 -23.11 -22.46
N LYS A 41 -3.63 -23.16 -21.11
CA LYS A 41 -4.48 -22.26 -20.32
C LYS A 41 -3.95 -20.82 -20.36
N LEU A 42 -2.64 -20.64 -20.32
CA LEU A 42 -1.99 -19.33 -20.39
C LEU A 42 -2.25 -18.67 -21.75
N ASP A 43 -2.14 -19.41 -22.85
CA ASP A 43 -2.45 -18.92 -24.19
C ASP A 43 -3.92 -18.47 -24.31
N LYS A 44 -4.86 -19.25 -23.76
CA LYS A 44 -6.28 -18.86 -23.74
C LYS A 44 -6.56 -17.61 -22.92
N VAL A 45 -5.83 -17.43 -21.81
CA VAL A 45 -5.91 -16.19 -21.01
C VAL A 45 -5.35 -15.01 -21.80
N GLY A 46 -4.22 -15.20 -22.49
CA GLY A 46 -3.62 -14.19 -23.38
C GLY A 46 -4.58 -13.78 -24.51
N GLU A 47 -5.20 -14.75 -25.18
CA GLU A 47 -6.21 -14.45 -26.21
C GLU A 47 -7.41 -13.68 -25.66
N LYS A 48 -7.88 -14.04 -24.45
CA LYS A 48 -9.01 -13.34 -23.81
C LYS A 48 -8.66 -11.93 -23.39
N ILE A 49 -7.42 -11.69 -22.94
CA ILE A 49 -6.91 -10.34 -22.64
C ILE A 49 -6.86 -9.51 -23.92
N ASN A 50 -6.36 -10.05 -25.02
CA ASN A 50 -6.31 -9.37 -26.30
C ASN A 50 -7.73 -9.05 -26.84
N GLN A 51 -8.68 -9.99 -26.74
CA GLN A 51 -10.07 -9.75 -27.11
C GLN A 51 -10.73 -8.64 -26.26
N LEU A 52 -10.43 -8.59 -24.97
CA LEU A 52 -10.91 -7.53 -24.08
C LEU A 52 -10.28 -6.18 -24.42
N ALA A 53 -8.99 -6.15 -24.77
CA ALA A 53 -8.30 -4.96 -25.23
C ALA A 53 -8.89 -4.43 -26.56
N GLU A 54 -9.11 -5.33 -27.55
CA GLU A 54 -9.76 -4.97 -28.81
C GLU A 54 -11.22 -4.54 -28.64
N ALA A 55 -11.95 -5.13 -27.71
CA ALA A 55 -13.32 -4.74 -27.38
C ALA A 55 -13.35 -3.36 -26.70
N ALA A 56 -12.37 -3.07 -25.85
CA ALA A 56 -12.18 -1.75 -25.25
C ALA A 56 -11.81 -0.69 -26.29
N GLU A 57 -10.99 -1.03 -27.29
CA GLU A 57 -10.68 -0.14 -28.42
C GLU A 57 -11.88 0.08 -29.37
N LYS A 58 -12.69 -0.95 -29.60
CA LYS A 58 -13.88 -0.86 -30.46
C LYS A 58 -15.09 -0.20 -29.79
N SER A 59 -15.13 -0.15 -28.48
CA SER A 59 -16.10 0.67 -27.75
C SER A 59 -15.68 2.13 -27.75
N HIS A 60 -15.35 2.66 -28.93
CA HIS A 60 -15.13 4.07 -29.15
C HIS A 60 -16.45 4.84 -28.98
N VAL A 61 -16.88 5.00 -27.74
CA VAL A 61 -17.36 6.30 -27.28
C VAL A 61 -16.14 7.19 -27.44
N PRO A 62 -16.19 8.33 -28.21
CA PRO A 62 -15.04 9.20 -28.26
C PRO A 62 -14.66 9.48 -26.83
N ALA A 63 -13.50 9.03 -26.43
CA ALA A 63 -12.89 9.40 -25.18
C ALA A 63 -12.71 10.92 -25.30
N GLN A 64 -13.72 11.68 -24.86
CA GLN A 64 -13.39 12.95 -24.29
C GLN A 64 -12.28 12.61 -23.32
N ALA A 65 -11.13 13.23 -23.50
CA ALA A 65 -10.01 13.14 -22.61
C ALA A 65 -10.47 13.68 -21.25
N HIS A 66 -11.24 12.87 -20.53
CA HIS A 66 -11.47 12.98 -19.12
C HIS A 66 -10.23 12.38 -18.46
N GLY A 67 -9.12 13.13 -18.51
CA GLY A 67 -8.16 13.05 -17.44
C GLY A 67 -8.98 13.12 -16.16
N THR A 68 -8.67 12.27 -15.19
CA THR A 68 -9.29 12.35 -13.85
C THR A 68 -9.36 13.83 -13.50
N PRO A 69 -10.56 14.37 -13.19
CA PRO A 69 -10.72 15.80 -12.97
C PRO A 69 -9.68 16.22 -11.94
N HIS A 70 -8.87 17.23 -12.27
CA HIS A 70 -7.86 17.73 -11.33
C HIS A 70 -8.60 18.43 -10.20
N TRP A 71 -8.63 17.79 -9.05
CA TRP A 71 -9.22 18.34 -7.84
C TRP A 71 -8.20 19.13 -7.03
N GLY A 72 -8.66 20.04 -6.20
CA GLY A 72 -7.81 20.82 -5.30
C GLY A 72 -8.57 21.28 -4.07
N TYR A 73 -7.92 22.01 -3.19
CA TYR A 73 -8.55 22.66 -2.05
C TYR A 73 -9.16 24.00 -2.43
N ASP A 74 -8.69 24.58 -3.53
CA ASP A 74 -9.15 25.85 -4.11
C ASP A 74 -9.63 25.65 -5.55
N GLY A 75 -10.21 26.69 -6.15
CA GLY A 75 -10.63 26.68 -7.57
C GLY A 75 -11.99 26.00 -7.81
N ASP A 76 -12.20 25.57 -9.05
CA ASP A 76 -13.51 25.09 -9.52
C ASP A 76 -13.91 23.73 -8.92
N LEU A 77 -12.95 22.85 -8.65
CA LEU A 77 -13.18 21.53 -8.05
C LEU A 77 -12.59 21.46 -6.63
N ASN A 78 -13.05 22.36 -5.77
CA ASN A 78 -12.73 22.42 -4.35
C ASN A 78 -13.58 21.43 -3.51
N PRO A 79 -13.34 21.25 -2.20
CA PRO A 79 -14.03 20.29 -1.35
C PRO A 79 -15.56 20.36 -1.41
N ALA A 80 -16.16 21.55 -1.59
CA ALA A 80 -17.61 21.69 -1.71
C ALA A 80 -18.17 21.09 -3.00
N LYS A 81 -17.33 20.83 -3.99
CA LYS A 81 -17.66 20.29 -5.31
C LYS A 81 -17.18 18.85 -5.54
N TRP A 82 -16.38 18.29 -4.64
CA TRP A 82 -15.89 16.92 -4.80
C TRP A 82 -17.02 15.90 -4.94
N GLY A 83 -18.12 16.07 -4.21
CA GLY A 83 -19.30 15.20 -4.29
C GLY A 83 -20.00 15.19 -5.65
N ASP A 84 -19.85 16.24 -6.46
CA ASP A 84 -20.43 16.34 -7.79
C ASP A 84 -19.72 15.41 -8.79
N VAL A 85 -18.43 15.12 -8.54
CA VAL A 85 -17.55 14.36 -9.44
C VAL A 85 -17.17 13.00 -8.85
N PHE A 86 -16.99 12.93 -7.55
CA PHE A 86 -16.64 11.71 -6.82
C PHE A 86 -17.83 11.25 -5.96
N PRO A 87 -18.63 10.26 -6.42
CA PRO A 87 -19.86 9.85 -5.74
C PRO A 87 -19.66 9.44 -4.28
N VAL A 88 -18.50 8.88 -3.94
CA VAL A 88 -18.18 8.50 -2.56
C VAL A 88 -18.07 9.72 -1.65
N CYS A 89 -17.51 10.83 -2.13
CA CYS A 89 -17.44 12.09 -1.38
C CYS A 89 -18.84 12.71 -1.15
N GLY A 90 -19.74 12.57 -2.12
CA GLY A 90 -21.10 13.13 -2.00
C GLY A 90 -22.09 12.23 -1.25
N GLY A 91 -21.98 10.91 -1.41
CA GLY A 91 -22.97 9.92 -0.93
C GLY A 91 -22.49 8.99 0.16
N GLY A 92 -21.18 8.92 0.43
CA GLY A 92 -20.57 8.07 1.46
C GLY A 92 -21.07 8.43 2.86
N LYS A 93 -21.17 7.42 3.73
CA LYS A 93 -21.67 7.57 5.10
C LYS A 93 -20.58 7.58 6.15
N SER A 94 -19.38 7.17 5.77
CA SER A 94 -18.18 7.23 6.60
C SER A 94 -17.20 8.20 5.94
N GLN A 95 -17.18 9.43 6.41
CA GLN A 95 -16.34 10.49 5.87
C GLN A 95 -15.14 10.73 6.81
N SER A 96 -13.98 10.98 6.21
CA SER A 96 -12.75 11.34 6.90
C SER A 96 -12.02 12.40 6.05
N PRO A 97 -11.42 13.41 6.65
CA PRO A 97 -11.37 13.76 8.10
C PRO A 97 -12.70 14.25 8.68
N VAL A 98 -12.77 14.41 10.01
CA VAL A 98 -13.99 14.81 10.73
C VAL A 98 -13.74 15.99 11.68
N ASP A 99 -14.82 16.64 12.08
CA ASP A 99 -14.84 17.55 13.23
C ASP A 99 -15.10 16.74 14.51
N ILE A 100 -14.10 16.58 15.32
CA ILE A 100 -14.10 15.77 16.54
C ILE A 100 -14.82 16.53 17.65
N ARG A 101 -16.00 16.05 18.05
CA ARG A 101 -16.85 16.68 19.07
C ARG A 101 -17.32 15.64 20.09
N GLY A 102 -17.40 16.04 21.36
CA GLY A 102 -17.99 15.19 22.41
C GLY A 102 -19.52 15.03 22.26
N PRO A 103 -20.12 14.12 23.05
CA PRO A 103 -19.48 13.35 24.10
C PRO A 103 -18.60 12.21 23.58
N PHE A 104 -17.50 11.92 24.28
CA PHE A 104 -16.58 10.83 23.93
C PHE A 104 -16.85 9.59 24.75
N ILE A 105 -16.72 8.43 24.12
CA ILE A 105 -16.65 7.14 24.81
C ILE A 105 -15.19 6.74 24.94
N LYS A 106 -14.85 6.03 26.02
CA LYS A 106 -13.49 5.54 26.21
C LYS A 106 -13.13 4.56 25.07
N ALA A 107 -12.09 4.87 24.31
CA ALA A 107 -11.58 3.95 23.31
C ALA A 107 -11.11 2.64 23.94
N THR A 108 -11.47 1.53 23.31
CA THR A 108 -10.99 0.19 23.64
C THR A 108 -9.86 -0.26 22.71
N HIS A 109 -9.56 0.56 21.72
CA HIS A 109 -8.53 0.28 20.72
C HIS A 109 -7.14 0.46 21.32
N GLU A 110 -6.24 -0.42 20.99
CA GLU A 110 -4.84 -0.32 21.34
C GLU A 110 -4.04 0.09 20.09
N LEU A 111 -3.27 1.16 20.20
CA LEU A 111 -2.45 1.71 19.12
C LEU A 111 -0.97 1.59 19.50
N LYS A 112 -0.21 0.80 18.73
CA LYS A 112 1.22 0.55 18.99
C LYS A 112 2.03 0.86 17.72
N PRO A 113 2.43 2.12 17.49
CA PRO A 113 3.32 2.45 16.39
C PRO A 113 4.75 1.95 16.67
N ASP A 114 5.35 1.33 15.66
CA ASP A 114 6.73 0.87 15.64
C ASP A 114 7.39 1.35 14.34
N PHE A 115 7.82 2.61 14.31
CA PHE A 115 8.40 3.24 13.15
C PHE A 115 9.92 3.15 13.19
N LYS A 116 10.52 2.88 12.04
CA LYS A 116 11.95 2.72 11.87
C LYS A 116 12.55 3.92 11.14
N PRO A 117 13.75 4.34 11.51
CA PRO A 117 14.46 5.35 10.73
C PRO A 117 14.80 4.82 9.33
N GLY A 118 14.76 5.69 8.35
CA GLY A 118 15.09 5.37 6.96
C GLY A 118 15.57 6.59 6.19
N THR A 119 16.09 6.38 4.99
CA THR A 119 16.48 7.47 4.09
C THR A 119 15.28 8.36 3.80
N LEU A 120 15.46 9.67 3.86
CA LEU A 120 14.41 10.63 3.51
C LEU A 120 14.11 10.57 2.00
N LYS A 121 12.87 10.22 1.67
CA LYS A 121 12.33 10.17 0.31
C LYS A 121 11.05 10.97 0.29
N LEU A 122 10.97 11.98 -0.56
CA LEU A 122 9.82 12.88 -0.59
C LEU A 122 9.51 13.37 -2.00
N LEU A 123 8.27 13.78 -2.21
CA LEU A 123 7.81 14.40 -3.45
C LEU A 123 6.76 15.48 -3.15
N ASN A 124 6.61 16.39 -4.08
CA ASN A 124 5.42 17.20 -4.20
C ASN A 124 4.51 16.50 -5.22
N ASN A 125 3.35 16.04 -4.81
CA ASN A 125 2.40 15.31 -5.66
C ASN A 125 1.29 16.21 -6.26
N GLY A 126 1.49 17.54 -6.22
CA GLY A 126 0.51 18.53 -6.67
C GLY A 126 -0.50 18.95 -5.59
N HIS A 127 -0.67 18.14 -4.53
CA HIS A 127 -1.63 18.40 -3.45
C HIS A 127 -0.93 18.62 -2.11
N THR A 128 0.21 17.97 -1.88
CA THR A 128 0.95 18.05 -0.62
C THR A 128 2.41 17.62 -0.80
N ILE A 129 3.21 17.88 0.24
CA ILE A 129 4.53 17.24 0.40
C ILE A 129 4.32 15.88 1.07
N GLN A 130 4.62 14.83 0.34
CA GLN A 130 4.52 13.44 0.78
C GLN A 130 5.91 12.87 1.06
N VAL A 131 6.05 12.16 2.17
CA VAL A 131 7.26 11.41 2.54
C VAL A 131 6.96 9.93 2.45
N ASN A 132 7.63 9.23 1.54
CA ASN A 132 7.53 7.78 1.41
C ASN A 132 8.42 7.10 2.44
N VAL A 133 7.88 6.07 3.09
CA VAL A 133 8.56 5.36 4.18
C VAL A 133 9.03 4.00 3.68
N ALA A 134 10.26 3.65 4.02
CA ALA A 134 10.80 2.32 3.69
C ALA A 134 10.04 1.24 4.48
N ALA A 135 9.93 0.06 3.91
CA ALA A 135 9.30 -1.10 4.55
C ALA A 135 9.88 -1.40 5.94
N GLY A 136 9.03 -1.93 6.83
CA GLY A 136 9.40 -2.30 8.20
C GLY A 136 8.90 -1.36 9.29
N SER A 137 8.38 -0.16 8.93
CA SER A 137 7.61 0.70 9.83
C SER A 137 6.15 0.24 9.85
N LYS A 138 5.57 0.05 11.02
CA LYS A 138 4.20 -0.47 11.16
C LYS A 138 3.52 0.08 12.40
N THR A 139 2.20 -0.05 12.43
CA THR A 139 1.38 0.14 13.63
C THR A 139 0.54 -1.09 13.86
N GLU A 140 0.51 -1.58 15.08
CA GLU A 140 -0.46 -2.59 15.51
C GLU A 140 -1.71 -1.85 16.02
N ILE A 141 -2.87 -2.19 15.43
CA ILE A 141 -4.18 -1.64 15.81
C ILE A 141 -5.07 -2.83 16.17
N ASN A 142 -5.43 -2.96 17.45
CA ASN A 142 -6.23 -4.08 17.95
C ASN A 142 -5.66 -5.47 17.60
N GLY A 143 -4.35 -5.63 17.59
CA GLY A 143 -3.67 -6.88 17.24
C GLY A 143 -3.53 -7.13 15.74
N GLU A 144 -4.10 -6.30 14.86
CA GLU A 144 -3.86 -6.35 13.40
C GLU A 144 -2.70 -5.41 13.03
N SER A 145 -1.75 -5.91 12.22
CA SER A 145 -0.59 -5.13 11.78
C SER A 145 -0.88 -4.36 10.51
N TYR A 146 -0.56 -3.07 10.50
CA TYR A 146 -0.68 -2.16 9.37
C TYR A 146 0.69 -1.57 9.05
N GLU A 147 1.19 -1.76 7.83
CA GLU A 147 2.46 -1.20 7.37
C GLU A 147 2.30 0.30 7.06
N LEU A 148 3.22 1.12 7.57
CA LEU A 148 3.27 2.54 7.24
C LEU A 148 3.86 2.71 5.83
N LEU A 149 3.07 3.26 4.91
CA LEU A 149 3.47 3.46 3.52
C LEU A 149 4.10 4.83 3.30
N GLN A 150 3.43 5.86 3.77
CA GLN A 150 3.82 7.26 3.59
C GLN A 150 3.16 8.13 4.66
N PHE A 151 3.63 9.36 4.79
CA PHE A 151 2.90 10.42 5.47
C PHE A 151 2.99 11.73 4.69
N HIS A 152 2.00 12.60 4.87
CA HIS A 152 1.87 13.87 4.18
C HIS A 152 1.21 14.91 5.07
N PHE A 153 1.13 16.15 4.61
CA PHE A 153 0.74 17.28 5.45
C PHE A 153 -0.42 18.07 4.85
N HIS A 154 -1.26 18.63 5.73
CA HIS A 154 -2.27 19.62 5.36
C HIS A 154 -2.17 20.85 6.24
N ARG A 155 -2.42 22.02 5.68
CA ARG A 155 -2.45 23.31 6.35
C ARG A 155 -3.65 24.13 5.86
N PRO A 156 -4.61 24.50 6.75
CA PRO A 156 -4.72 24.05 8.15
C PRO A 156 -4.93 22.55 8.26
N SER A 157 -5.11 22.01 9.49
CA SER A 157 -5.51 20.62 9.67
C SER A 157 -6.88 20.37 9.05
N GLU A 158 -7.08 19.18 8.49
CA GLU A 158 -8.37 18.76 7.97
C GLU A 158 -9.29 18.27 9.09
N GLU A 159 -8.72 17.66 10.15
CA GLU A 159 -9.47 17.41 11.38
C GLU A 159 -9.67 18.71 12.15
N HIS A 160 -10.88 18.88 12.65
CA HIS A 160 -11.23 19.95 13.58
C HIS A 160 -11.46 19.38 14.98
N ILE A 161 -11.23 20.18 15.99
CA ILE A 161 -11.63 19.92 17.38
C ILE A 161 -12.63 21.02 17.79
N ASP A 162 -13.88 20.62 18.04
CA ASP A 162 -14.97 21.56 18.35
C ASP A 162 -15.09 22.71 17.34
N GLY A 163 -15.01 22.37 16.06
CA GLY A 163 -15.11 23.32 14.93
C GLY A 163 -13.86 24.12 14.63
N LYS A 164 -12.74 23.87 15.30
CA LYS A 164 -11.51 24.64 15.13
C LYS A 164 -10.40 23.76 14.52
N PRO A 165 -9.82 24.17 13.40
CA PRO A 165 -8.63 23.50 12.86
C PRO A 165 -7.40 23.81 13.73
N MET A 166 -6.43 22.90 13.71
CA MET A 166 -5.07 23.16 14.19
C MET A 166 -4.23 23.78 13.06
N ALA A 167 -3.04 24.25 13.39
CA ALA A 167 -2.15 24.88 12.41
C ALA A 167 -1.83 23.98 11.23
N MET A 168 -1.60 22.67 11.49
CA MET A 168 -1.36 21.64 10.48
C MET A 168 -1.77 20.28 11.01
N VAL A 169 -1.81 19.28 10.10
CA VAL A 169 -1.86 17.85 10.43
C VAL A 169 -0.84 17.10 9.58
N ALA A 170 -0.28 16.03 10.14
CA ALA A 170 0.46 15.02 9.41
C ALA A 170 -0.34 13.72 9.41
N HIS A 171 -0.72 13.22 8.23
CA HIS A 171 -1.44 11.99 8.04
C HIS A 171 -0.49 10.83 7.74
N PHE A 172 -0.38 9.87 8.63
CA PHE A 172 0.43 8.66 8.48
C PHE A 172 -0.46 7.55 7.92
N VAL A 173 -0.30 7.24 6.65
CA VAL A 173 -1.14 6.29 5.91
C VAL A 173 -0.56 4.90 6.01
N HIS A 174 -1.37 3.98 6.52
CA HIS A 174 -1.01 2.59 6.73
C HIS A 174 -1.91 1.66 5.92
N LYS A 175 -1.42 0.46 5.66
CA LYS A 175 -2.16 -0.60 4.96
C LYS A 175 -1.91 -1.96 5.61
N SER A 176 -2.99 -2.72 5.85
CA SER A 176 -2.88 -4.10 6.33
C SER A 176 -2.60 -5.07 5.17
N ALA A 177 -2.19 -6.30 5.50
CA ALA A 177 -2.01 -7.37 4.52
C ALA A 177 -3.32 -7.70 3.75
N ALA A 178 -4.49 -7.44 4.36
CA ALA A 178 -5.80 -7.61 3.74
C ALA A 178 -6.22 -6.41 2.86
N GLY A 179 -5.35 -5.39 2.73
CA GLY A 179 -5.62 -4.19 1.93
C GLY A 179 -6.44 -3.12 2.63
N LYS A 180 -6.82 -3.28 3.90
CA LYS A 180 -7.49 -2.25 4.68
C LYS A 180 -6.54 -1.08 4.92
N LEU A 181 -7.08 0.14 4.90
CA LEU A 181 -6.34 1.35 5.22
C LEU A 181 -6.59 1.77 6.68
N ALA A 182 -5.59 2.38 7.29
CA ALA A 182 -5.70 3.09 8.55
C ALA A 182 -4.83 4.34 8.48
N VAL A 183 -5.32 5.45 9.01
CA VAL A 183 -4.61 6.73 9.03
C VAL A 183 -4.46 7.21 10.46
N ILE A 184 -3.24 7.61 10.83
CA ILE A 184 -2.98 8.30 12.10
C ILE A 184 -2.75 9.77 11.77
N GLY A 185 -3.69 10.63 12.19
CA GLY A 185 -3.55 12.08 12.10
C GLY A 185 -2.80 12.63 13.32
N VAL A 186 -1.66 13.27 13.11
CA VAL A 186 -0.92 13.98 14.16
C VAL A 186 -1.16 15.47 14.00
N LEU A 187 -1.95 16.04 14.89
CA LEU A 187 -2.26 17.49 14.91
C LEU A 187 -1.03 18.28 15.35
N LEU A 188 -0.71 19.32 14.60
CA LEU A 188 0.44 20.18 14.84
C LEU A 188 -0.04 21.57 15.22
N SER A 189 0.51 22.12 16.28
CA SER A 189 0.33 23.53 16.71
C SER A 189 1.62 24.30 16.59
N GLU A 190 1.52 25.60 16.47
CA GLU A 190 2.68 26.49 16.49
C GLU A 190 3.43 26.38 17.82
N GLY A 191 4.75 26.35 17.78
CA GLY A 191 5.59 26.17 18.94
C GLY A 191 7.06 26.06 18.60
N ALA A 192 7.80 25.31 19.40
CA ALA A 192 9.22 25.07 19.16
C ALA A 192 9.44 24.30 17.85
N GLU A 193 10.56 24.59 17.20
CA GLU A 193 10.96 23.90 15.96
C GLU A 193 11.06 22.39 16.17
N ASN A 194 10.44 21.63 15.28
CA ASN A 194 10.58 20.18 15.22
C ASN A 194 11.61 19.81 14.15
N GLU A 195 12.70 19.15 14.54
CA GLU A 195 13.81 18.82 13.65
C GLU A 195 13.41 17.94 12.44
N SER A 196 12.42 17.06 12.61
CA SER A 196 11.93 16.22 11.50
C SER A 196 11.17 17.08 10.49
N VAL A 197 10.31 17.98 10.94
CA VAL A 197 9.58 18.91 10.07
C VAL A 197 10.55 19.84 9.37
N LYS A 198 11.55 20.40 10.09
CA LYS A 198 12.61 21.23 9.51
C LYS A 198 13.36 20.49 8.40
N LEU A 199 13.79 19.26 8.65
CA LEU A 199 14.51 18.44 7.66
C LEU A 199 13.67 18.22 6.41
N ILE A 200 12.39 17.89 6.56
CA ILE A 200 11.46 17.69 5.44
C ILE A 200 11.33 18.98 4.63
N TRP A 201 11.02 20.12 5.29
CA TRP A 201 10.80 21.41 4.62
C TRP A 201 12.06 21.94 3.94
N ALA A 202 13.24 21.73 4.52
CA ALA A 202 14.51 22.09 3.89
C ALA A 202 14.78 21.34 2.58
N ASN A 203 14.14 20.20 2.38
CA ASN A 203 14.34 19.35 1.22
C ASN A 203 13.11 19.25 0.31
N ALA A 204 11.97 19.79 0.71
CA ALA A 204 10.69 19.70 -0.01
C ALA A 204 10.82 20.29 -1.43
N PRO A 205 10.42 19.55 -2.48
CA PRO A 205 10.34 20.08 -3.83
C PRO A 205 9.29 21.19 -3.91
N LYS A 206 9.63 22.31 -4.57
CA LYS A 206 8.69 23.41 -4.76
C LYS A 206 7.65 23.09 -5.84
N GLU A 207 8.06 22.34 -6.85
CA GLU A 207 7.23 21.95 -7.99
C GLU A 207 6.79 20.49 -7.86
N GLU A 208 5.64 20.17 -8.43
CA GLU A 208 5.18 18.80 -8.59
C GLU A 208 6.19 17.98 -9.40
N GLY A 209 6.45 16.75 -8.97
CA GLY A 209 7.43 15.91 -9.65
C GLY A 209 7.67 14.57 -8.97
N PRO A 210 8.59 13.78 -9.54
CA PRO A 210 8.92 12.45 -9.04
C PRO A 210 9.56 12.48 -7.64
N GLU A 211 9.60 11.31 -6.99
CA GLU A 211 10.27 11.13 -5.70
C GLU A 211 11.73 11.59 -5.74
N LYS A 212 12.08 12.47 -4.82
CA LYS A 212 13.46 12.90 -4.53
C LYS A 212 13.99 12.07 -3.37
N VAL A 213 15.12 11.41 -3.58
CA VAL A 213 15.88 10.75 -2.53
C VAL A 213 16.91 11.72 -1.99
N VAL A 214 16.89 12.00 -0.68
CA VAL A 214 17.88 12.85 -0.03
C VAL A 214 18.94 11.96 0.57
N ALA A 215 20.01 11.73 -0.22
CA ALA A 215 21.16 10.94 0.22
C ALA A 215 21.71 11.51 1.55
N GLU A 216 22.20 10.62 2.41
CA GLU A 216 22.83 10.94 3.70
C GLU A 216 21.87 11.57 4.74
N SER A 217 20.57 11.72 4.41
CA SER A 217 19.56 12.18 5.36
C SER A 217 18.71 11.03 5.85
N THR A 218 18.69 10.83 7.17
CA THR A 218 17.86 9.83 7.83
C THR A 218 16.72 10.51 8.56
N LEU A 219 15.50 10.05 8.31
CA LEU A 219 14.32 10.48 9.02
C LEU A 219 13.74 9.31 9.83
N ASN A 220 13.40 9.58 11.09
CA ASN A 220 12.64 8.63 11.90
C ASN A 220 11.21 9.18 12.07
N PRO A 221 10.19 8.59 11.45
CA PRO A 221 8.81 9.07 11.58
C PRO A 221 8.30 9.08 13.04
N ALA A 222 8.84 8.22 13.90
CA ALA A 222 8.50 8.20 15.32
C ALA A 222 8.81 9.51 16.04
N ALA A 223 9.78 10.31 15.57
CA ALA A 223 10.12 11.60 16.16
C ALA A 223 9.02 12.67 15.95
N MET A 224 8.06 12.41 15.09
CA MET A 224 6.89 13.27 14.87
C MET A 224 5.69 12.90 15.75
N LEU A 225 5.71 11.73 16.39
CA LEU A 225 4.64 11.30 17.28
C LEU A 225 4.77 12.02 18.65
N PRO A 226 3.64 12.32 19.29
CA PRO A 226 3.68 12.87 20.66
C PRO A 226 4.22 11.82 21.64
N LYS A 227 4.92 12.28 22.69
CA LYS A 227 5.49 11.41 23.73
C LYS A 227 4.43 10.54 24.46
N ARG A 228 3.21 11.01 24.53
CA ARG A 228 2.05 10.28 25.07
C ARG A 228 0.99 10.21 23.99
N LEU A 229 0.58 9.00 23.65
CA LEU A 229 -0.46 8.76 22.66
C LEU A 229 -1.82 8.91 23.33
N HIS A 230 -2.43 10.10 23.21
CA HIS A 230 -3.84 10.32 23.45
C HIS A 230 -4.49 10.54 22.11
N TYR A 231 -5.53 9.80 21.77
CA TYR A 231 -6.12 9.85 20.45
C TYR A 231 -7.63 9.66 20.49
N TYR A 232 -8.29 10.16 19.48
CA TYR A 232 -9.66 9.84 19.12
C TYR A 232 -9.62 8.82 17.98
N SER A 233 -10.60 7.95 17.90
CA SER A 233 -10.76 7.02 16.78
C SER A 233 -12.17 7.08 16.23
N PHE A 234 -12.29 7.00 14.92
CA PHE A 234 -13.53 7.00 14.18
C PHE A 234 -13.35 6.17 12.90
N GLU A 235 -14.45 5.72 12.34
CA GLU A 235 -14.47 5.03 11.04
C GLU A 235 -14.58 6.09 9.93
N GLY A 236 -13.72 5.93 8.90
CA GLY A 236 -13.62 6.84 7.75
C GLY A 236 -13.84 6.14 6.42
#